data_51563c79ad255ff381a2dd89c94d08d3
#
_entry.id   51563c79ad255ff381a2dd89c94d08d3
#
_cell.length_a   1.000
_cell.length_b   1.000
_cell.length_c   1.000
_cell.angle_alpha   90.00
_cell.angle_beta   90.00
_cell.angle_gamma   90.00
#
_symmetry.space_group_name_H-M   'P 1'
#
loop_
_entity.id
_entity.type
_entity.pdbx_description
1 polymer ?
#
loop_
_entity_poly.entity_id
_entity_poly.type
_entity_poly.pdbx_seq_one_letter_code
_entity_poly.pdbx_strand_id
1 'polypeptide(L)'
;MDPALYKAATQGKVSSLRQLVDPEDPSVLSATTPQRNTALHLAALHGHAEFAGEVLDMNEELLVTRNDDGDTPLHLAAKAGKLEVAKLLVNRALAWPQDKKSPLIMTNKAGDTALHEAVQYSRGAVAVALLDADPNRGHDLNERMESPLHMAAREGLVQVVQKIVNSPWVGQEFLPSISLSGTALHQAVLGTHHRKRYMFLFSLLPYIVVPHQQSRVHKNSI
;
A
#
# COMPACT_ATOMS: atom_id res chain seq x y z
N MET A 1 21.91 10.14 11.73
CA MET A 1 20.78 10.57 12.61
C MET A 1 21.29 10.71 14.04
N ASP A 2 20.94 11.79 14.70
CA ASP A 2 21.22 12.00 16.14
C ASP A 2 20.55 10.92 17.00
N PRO A 3 21.24 10.37 18.03
CA PRO A 3 20.66 9.33 18.90
C PRO A 3 19.40 9.78 19.66
N ALA A 4 19.27 11.07 20.00
CA ALA A 4 18.09 11.59 20.67
C ALA A 4 16.89 11.63 19.71
N LEU A 5 17.10 12.06 18.45
CA LEU A 5 16.07 12.03 17.41
C LEU A 5 15.65 10.59 17.07
N TYR A 6 16.60 9.67 16.97
CA TYR A 6 16.31 8.23 16.78
C TYR A 6 15.40 7.70 17.89
N LYS A 7 15.77 7.98 19.15
CA LYS A 7 14.97 7.55 20.31
C LYS A 7 13.59 8.20 20.34
N ALA A 8 13.49 9.50 20.00
CA ALA A 8 12.22 10.20 19.94
C ALA A 8 11.30 9.58 18.86
N ALA A 9 11.84 9.28 17.66
CA ALA A 9 11.10 8.69 16.55
C ALA A 9 10.63 7.25 16.85
N THR A 10 11.48 6.43 17.46
CA THR A 10 11.14 5.03 17.80
C THR A 10 10.19 4.92 18.99
N GLN A 11 10.10 5.95 19.84
CA GLN A 11 9.21 5.99 21.01
C GLN A 11 7.99 6.89 20.81
N GLY A 12 7.88 7.61 19.68
CA GLY A 12 6.78 8.52 19.40
C GLY A 12 6.72 9.75 20.32
N LYS A 13 7.89 10.20 20.83
CA LYS A 13 7.96 11.31 21.78
C LYS A 13 7.92 12.67 21.08
N VAL A 14 6.74 13.18 20.83
CA VAL A 14 6.51 14.50 20.19
C VAL A 14 7.16 15.65 20.97
N SER A 15 7.11 15.62 22.31
CA SER A 15 7.77 16.65 23.14
C SER A 15 9.28 16.72 22.92
N SER A 16 9.92 15.56 22.74
CA SER A 16 11.36 15.51 22.42
C SER A 16 11.64 15.99 20.99
N LEU A 17 10.77 15.68 20.03
CA LEU A 17 10.87 16.19 18.66
C LEU A 17 10.90 17.72 18.66
N ARG A 18 9.93 18.37 19.31
CA ARG A 18 9.82 19.84 19.40
C ARG A 18 11.00 20.51 20.10
N GLN A 19 11.73 19.79 20.94
CA GLN A 19 12.95 20.29 21.59
C GLN A 19 14.20 20.14 20.72
N LEU A 20 14.22 19.12 19.84
CA LEU A 20 15.39 18.78 19.00
C LEU A 20 15.37 19.48 17.63
N VAL A 21 14.20 19.88 17.16
CA VAL A 21 14.02 20.44 15.82
C VAL A 21 13.64 21.91 15.96
N ASP A 22 14.45 22.79 15.34
CA ASP A 22 14.10 24.18 15.16
C ASP A 22 13.02 24.27 14.04
N PRO A 23 11.86 24.86 14.31
CA PRO A 23 10.83 25.06 13.28
C PRO A 23 11.33 25.87 12.06
N GLU A 24 12.28 26.77 12.25
CA GLU A 24 12.87 27.59 11.19
C GLU A 24 13.96 26.82 10.40
N ASP A 25 14.53 25.76 10.98
CA ASP A 25 15.51 24.88 10.31
C ASP A 25 15.21 23.40 10.57
N PRO A 26 14.28 22.79 9.83
CA PRO A 26 13.93 21.38 9.96
C PRO A 26 14.96 20.43 9.30
N SER A 27 16.13 20.92 8.88
CA SER A 27 17.15 20.12 8.16
C SER A 27 17.58 18.86 8.91
N VAL A 28 17.57 18.89 10.25
CA VAL A 28 17.89 17.76 11.11
C VAL A 28 16.97 16.55 10.86
N LEU A 29 15.73 16.78 10.39
CA LEU A 29 14.77 15.71 10.06
C LEU A 29 15.18 14.89 8.82
N SER A 30 16.04 15.47 7.96
CA SER A 30 16.60 14.79 6.79
C SER A 30 17.75 13.83 7.16
N ALA A 31 18.23 13.88 8.41
CA ALA A 31 19.25 12.95 8.89
C ALA A 31 18.72 11.49 8.90
N THR A 32 19.57 10.56 8.48
CA THR A 32 19.20 9.16 8.32
C THR A 32 19.99 8.23 9.21
N THR A 33 19.45 7.04 9.46
CA THR A 33 20.18 5.88 10.01
C THR A 33 21.15 5.31 8.96
N PRO A 34 22.03 4.34 9.32
CA PRO A 34 22.86 3.63 8.34
C PRO A 34 22.06 2.98 7.20
N GLN A 35 20.81 2.55 7.45
CA GLN A 35 19.90 1.99 6.45
C GLN A 35 19.11 3.09 5.69
N ARG A 36 19.51 4.36 5.83
CA ARG A 36 18.88 5.54 5.27
C ARG A 36 17.42 5.77 5.70
N ASN A 37 17.00 5.23 6.86
CA ASN A 37 15.71 5.57 7.43
C ASN A 37 15.74 6.98 8.04
N THR A 38 14.79 7.83 7.68
CA THR A 38 14.53 9.13 8.32
C THR A 38 13.70 8.94 9.61
N ALA A 39 13.51 10.02 10.38
CA ALA A 39 12.63 9.98 11.55
C ALA A 39 11.20 9.57 11.20
N LEU A 40 10.69 9.96 10.01
CA LEU A 40 9.38 9.55 9.52
C LEU A 40 9.30 8.05 9.21
N HIS A 41 10.35 7.45 8.63
CA HIS A 41 10.42 6.00 8.43
C HIS A 41 10.30 5.24 9.75
N LEU A 42 11.04 5.68 10.79
CA LEU A 42 11.00 5.06 12.10
C LEU A 42 9.63 5.20 12.76
N ALA A 43 9.04 6.40 12.74
CA ALA A 43 7.69 6.62 13.24
C ALA A 43 6.66 5.75 12.53
N ALA A 44 6.78 5.60 11.21
CA ALA A 44 5.91 4.75 10.40
C ALA A 44 6.04 3.26 10.77
N LEU A 45 7.26 2.77 10.90
CA LEU A 45 7.56 1.39 11.30
C LEU A 45 6.98 1.06 12.69
N HIS A 46 7.12 1.99 13.64
CA HIS A 46 6.69 1.78 15.02
C HIS A 46 5.21 2.13 15.28
N GLY A 47 4.56 2.88 14.40
CA GLY A 47 3.14 3.19 14.50
C GLY A 47 2.80 4.47 15.24
N HIS A 48 3.72 5.44 15.26
CA HIS A 48 3.58 6.71 16.00
C HIS A 48 2.95 7.79 15.11
N ALA A 49 1.61 7.79 14.98
CA ALA A 49 0.89 8.66 14.07
C ALA A 49 1.03 10.15 14.41
N GLU A 50 0.94 10.52 15.69
CA GLU A 50 1.10 11.90 16.13
C GLU A 50 2.51 12.44 15.81
N PHE A 51 3.55 11.64 16.11
CA PHE A 51 4.93 11.99 15.79
C PHE A 51 5.12 12.14 14.27
N ALA A 52 4.56 11.21 13.48
CA ALA A 52 4.63 11.27 12.02
C ALA A 52 3.93 12.52 11.46
N GLY A 53 2.80 12.91 12.04
CA GLY A 53 2.10 14.14 11.68
C GLY A 53 2.94 15.37 11.92
N GLU A 54 3.52 15.53 13.10
CA GLU A 54 4.40 16.66 13.44
C GLU A 54 5.63 16.74 12.51
N VAL A 55 6.25 15.59 12.20
CA VAL A 55 7.38 15.56 11.27
C VAL A 55 6.96 16.04 9.88
N LEU A 56 5.78 15.64 9.39
CA LEU A 56 5.27 16.05 8.08
C LEU A 56 4.84 17.53 8.05
N ASP A 57 4.35 18.07 9.16
CA ASP A 57 4.03 19.49 9.28
C ASP A 57 5.28 20.37 9.18
N MET A 58 6.44 19.86 9.63
CA MET A 58 7.74 20.55 9.52
C MET A 58 8.41 20.32 8.17
N ASN A 59 8.27 19.13 7.57
CA ASN A 59 8.89 18.78 6.29
C ASN A 59 8.08 17.71 5.55
N GLU A 60 7.19 18.13 4.68
CA GLU A 60 6.30 17.25 3.91
C GLU A 60 7.06 16.39 2.88
N GLU A 61 8.20 16.85 2.36
CA GLU A 61 9.00 16.10 1.37
C GLU A 61 9.52 14.75 1.92
N LEU A 62 9.54 14.58 3.24
CA LEU A 62 9.90 13.29 3.86
C LEU A 62 8.93 12.17 3.52
N LEU A 63 7.70 12.48 3.09
CA LEU A 63 6.69 11.52 2.65
C LEU A 63 7.19 10.64 1.48
N VAL A 64 8.02 11.19 0.61
CA VAL A 64 8.53 10.52 -0.60
C VAL A 64 9.99 10.08 -0.50
N THR A 65 10.63 10.30 0.65
CA THR A 65 12.02 9.84 0.86
C THR A 65 12.10 8.31 0.84
N ARG A 66 13.25 7.79 0.41
CA ARG A 66 13.50 6.36 0.26
C ARG A 66 14.66 5.92 1.13
N ASN A 67 14.51 4.79 1.81
CA ASN A 67 15.58 4.12 2.52
C ASN A 67 16.44 3.25 1.56
N ASP A 68 17.35 2.44 2.11
CA ASP A 68 18.23 1.58 1.32
C ASP A 68 17.49 0.50 0.53
N ASP A 69 16.33 0.04 0.98
CA ASP A 69 15.48 -0.93 0.26
C ASP A 69 14.61 -0.23 -0.79
N GLY A 70 14.65 1.10 -0.85
CA GLY A 70 13.77 1.91 -1.69
C GLY A 70 12.40 2.12 -1.06
N ASP A 71 12.18 1.65 0.17
CA ASP A 71 10.92 1.84 0.87
C ASP A 71 10.73 3.30 1.26
N THR A 72 9.52 3.80 1.08
CA THR A 72 9.06 5.06 1.67
C THR A 72 8.47 4.81 3.05
N PRO A 73 8.21 5.85 3.87
CA PRO A 73 7.51 5.68 5.13
C PRO A 73 6.18 4.92 5.01
N LEU A 74 5.45 5.11 3.90
CA LEU A 74 4.20 4.39 3.64
C LEU A 74 4.42 2.88 3.42
N HIS A 75 5.51 2.46 2.76
CA HIS A 75 5.88 1.04 2.65
C HIS A 75 6.11 0.43 4.03
N LEU A 76 6.86 1.11 4.91
CA LEU A 76 7.14 0.61 6.25
C LEU A 76 5.89 0.55 7.13
N ALA A 77 5.01 1.56 7.07
CA ALA A 77 3.72 1.52 7.76
C ALA A 77 2.87 0.34 7.29
N ALA A 78 2.84 0.10 5.97
CA ALA A 78 2.09 -0.98 5.34
C ALA A 78 2.64 -2.36 5.77
N LYS A 79 3.94 -2.58 5.64
CA LYS A 79 4.65 -3.79 6.05
C LYS A 79 4.45 -4.10 7.55
N ALA A 80 4.54 -3.10 8.40
CA ALA A 80 4.37 -3.24 9.84
C ALA A 80 2.89 -3.33 10.27
N GLY A 81 1.92 -3.05 9.38
CA GLY A 81 0.50 -3.09 9.67
C GLY A 81 0.02 -1.93 10.56
N LYS A 82 0.68 -0.77 10.49
CA LYS A 82 0.40 0.39 11.34
C LYS A 82 -0.71 1.25 10.73
N LEU A 83 -1.97 0.83 10.95
CA LEU A 83 -3.14 1.39 10.28
C LEU A 83 -3.28 2.91 10.43
N GLU A 84 -3.13 3.44 11.65
CA GLU A 84 -3.35 4.87 11.90
C GLU A 84 -2.27 5.74 11.21
N VAL A 85 -1.01 5.29 11.23
CA VAL A 85 0.04 5.96 10.47
C VAL A 85 -0.21 5.82 8.97
N ALA A 86 -0.58 4.63 8.48
CA ALA A 86 -0.88 4.42 7.08
C ALA A 86 -2.00 5.35 6.59
N LYS A 87 -3.09 5.50 7.36
CA LYS A 87 -4.17 6.46 7.06
C LYS A 87 -3.68 7.91 7.02
N LEU A 88 -2.85 8.31 8.00
CA LEU A 88 -2.25 9.64 8.01
C LEU A 88 -1.43 9.89 6.73
N LEU A 89 -0.52 8.96 6.39
CA LEU A 89 0.34 9.07 5.22
C LEU A 89 -0.46 9.05 3.91
N VAL A 90 -1.54 8.24 3.84
CA VAL A 90 -2.48 8.22 2.71
C VAL A 90 -3.19 9.57 2.56
N ASN A 91 -3.68 10.16 3.63
CA ASN A 91 -4.34 11.48 3.58
C ASN A 91 -3.38 12.56 3.08
N ARG A 92 -2.11 12.55 3.53
CA ARG A 92 -1.08 13.44 3.01
C ARG A 92 -0.78 13.16 1.53
N ALA A 93 -0.74 11.89 1.12
CA ALA A 93 -0.52 11.50 -0.26
C ALA A 93 -1.67 11.93 -1.20
N LEU A 94 -2.91 11.95 -0.72
CA LEU A 94 -4.07 12.46 -1.48
C LEU A 94 -4.04 13.98 -1.65
N ALA A 95 -3.45 14.71 -0.70
CA ALA A 95 -3.22 16.15 -0.78
C ALA A 95 -1.93 16.51 -1.54
N TRP A 96 -1.13 15.52 -1.95
CA TRP A 96 0.14 15.71 -2.64
C TRP A 96 -0.03 16.45 -3.97
N PRO A 97 0.87 17.37 -4.34
CA PRO A 97 0.79 18.12 -5.60
C PRO A 97 0.68 17.19 -6.82
N GLN A 98 -0.27 17.46 -7.72
CA GLN A 98 -0.56 16.62 -8.88
C GLN A 98 0.51 16.64 -9.98
N ASP A 99 1.35 17.66 -9.98
CA ASP A 99 2.53 17.77 -10.85
C ASP A 99 3.69 16.88 -10.41
N LYS A 100 3.63 16.33 -9.18
CA LYS A 100 4.61 15.41 -8.62
C LYS A 100 4.09 13.97 -8.63
N LYS A 101 5.02 13.00 -8.67
CA LYS A 101 4.65 11.58 -8.58
C LYS A 101 3.98 11.28 -7.23
N SER A 102 2.75 10.75 -7.30
CA SER A 102 1.99 10.42 -6.09
C SER A 102 2.72 9.40 -5.19
N PRO A 103 2.78 9.62 -3.87
CA PRO A 103 3.35 8.65 -2.93
C PRO A 103 2.69 7.27 -2.97
N LEU A 104 1.40 7.18 -3.37
CA LEU A 104 0.65 5.92 -3.44
C LEU A 104 1.14 4.97 -4.54
N ILE A 105 1.79 5.51 -5.61
CA ILE A 105 2.29 4.71 -6.73
C ILE A 105 3.81 4.52 -6.70
N MET A 106 4.47 4.96 -5.64
CA MET A 106 5.90 4.74 -5.49
C MET A 106 6.18 3.27 -5.21
N THR A 107 7.26 2.77 -5.83
CA THR A 107 7.70 1.37 -5.68
C THR A 107 9.05 1.31 -4.99
N ASN A 108 9.29 0.29 -4.19
CA ASN A 108 10.61 -0.01 -3.64
C ASN A 108 11.52 -0.70 -4.66
N LYS A 109 12.68 -1.23 -4.25
CA LYS A 109 13.63 -1.93 -5.14
C LYS A 109 13.11 -3.26 -5.71
N ALA A 110 12.09 -3.86 -5.13
CA ALA A 110 11.42 -5.06 -5.65
C ALA A 110 10.26 -4.74 -6.61
N GLY A 111 10.04 -3.44 -6.90
CA GLY A 111 8.87 -2.99 -7.65
C GLY A 111 7.57 -3.02 -6.84
N ASP A 112 7.64 -3.33 -5.54
CA ASP A 112 6.46 -3.39 -4.68
C ASP A 112 6.01 -1.99 -4.28
N THR A 113 4.71 -1.71 -4.41
CA THR A 113 4.05 -0.54 -3.80
C THR A 113 3.73 -0.82 -2.34
N ALA A 114 3.33 0.20 -1.57
CA ALA A 114 2.88 0.00 -0.20
C ALA A 114 1.71 -1.00 -0.09
N LEU A 115 0.86 -1.11 -1.13
CA LEU A 115 -0.22 -2.10 -1.18
C LEU A 115 0.32 -3.53 -1.33
N HIS A 116 1.35 -3.75 -2.16
CA HIS A 116 2.03 -5.05 -2.24
C HIS A 116 2.60 -5.47 -0.87
N GLU A 117 3.29 -4.54 -0.19
CA GLU A 117 3.83 -4.79 1.15
C GLU A 117 2.73 -5.13 2.17
N ALA A 118 1.60 -4.37 2.17
CA ALA A 118 0.48 -4.67 3.06
C ALA A 118 -0.07 -6.08 2.83
N VAL A 119 -0.21 -6.49 1.58
CA VAL A 119 -0.73 -7.82 1.20
C VAL A 119 0.29 -8.90 1.54
N GLN A 120 1.55 -8.73 1.18
CA GLN A 120 2.64 -9.69 1.44
C GLN A 120 2.78 -10.03 2.92
N TYR A 121 2.61 -9.03 3.78
CA TYR A 121 2.66 -9.22 5.23
C TYR A 121 1.29 -9.45 5.89
N SER A 122 0.25 -9.79 5.09
CA SER A 122 -1.10 -10.10 5.56
C SER A 122 -1.74 -8.97 6.40
N ARG A 123 -1.46 -7.71 6.07
CA ARG A 123 -1.98 -6.52 6.75
C ARG A 123 -3.29 -6.05 6.12
N GLY A 124 -4.31 -6.90 6.15
CA GLY A 124 -5.58 -6.68 5.45
C GLY A 124 -6.24 -5.32 5.71
N ALA A 125 -6.24 -4.84 6.95
CA ALA A 125 -6.82 -3.54 7.28
C ALA A 125 -6.10 -2.37 6.60
N VAL A 126 -4.76 -2.42 6.52
CA VAL A 126 -3.96 -1.41 5.81
C VAL A 126 -4.17 -1.53 4.30
N ALA A 127 -4.20 -2.76 3.75
CA ALA A 127 -4.47 -2.98 2.34
C ALA A 127 -5.84 -2.41 1.93
N VAL A 128 -6.88 -2.60 2.74
CA VAL A 128 -8.21 -2.01 2.51
C VAL A 128 -8.14 -0.49 2.53
N ALA A 129 -7.45 0.12 3.50
CA ALA A 129 -7.31 1.59 3.58
C ALA A 129 -6.57 2.17 2.36
N LEU A 130 -5.55 1.48 1.84
CA LEU A 130 -4.85 1.87 0.61
C LEU A 130 -5.75 1.76 -0.63
N LEU A 131 -6.58 0.71 -0.71
CA LEU A 131 -7.55 0.53 -1.79
C LEU A 131 -8.74 1.49 -1.71
N ASP A 132 -9.09 1.98 -0.52
CA ASP A 132 -10.07 3.06 -0.35
C ASP A 132 -9.56 4.38 -0.94
N ALA A 133 -8.25 4.62 -0.86
CA ALA A 133 -7.62 5.81 -1.42
C ALA A 133 -7.43 5.74 -2.93
N ASP A 134 -7.01 4.59 -3.47
CA ASP A 134 -6.86 4.36 -4.91
C ASP A 134 -7.17 2.89 -5.26
N PRO A 135 -8.42 2.59 -5.66
CA PRO A 135 -8.85 1.22 -5.98
C PRO A 135 -8.09 0.59 -7.16
N ASN A 136 -7.54 1.40 -8.07
CA ASN A 136 -6.87 0.90 -9.26
C ASN A 136 -5.53 0.22 -8.95
N ARG A 137 -4.94 0.49 -7.78
CA ARG A 137 -3.64 -0.08 -7.38
C ARG A 137 -3.64 -1.58 -7.12
N GLY A 138 -4.83 -2.19 -7.03
CA GLY A 138 -4.97 -3.65 -6.88
C GLY A 138 -4.41 -4.48 -8.04
N HIS A 139 -4.15 -3.86 -9.19
CA HIS A 139 -3.69 -4.51 -10.42
C HIS A 139 -2.26 -4.13 -10.83
N ASP A 140 -1.58 -3.24 -10.11
CA ASP A 140 -0.21 -2.87 -10.40
C ASP A 140 0.71 -4.09 -10.30
N LEU A 141 1.63 -4.24 -11.24
CA LEU A 141 2.58 -5.35 -11.26
C LEU A 141 3.91 -4.92 -10.65
N ASN A 142 4.47 -5.76 -9.78
CA ASN A 142 5.83 -5.62 -9.29
C ASN A 142 6.84 -6.25 -10.26
N GLU A 143 8.14 -6.26 -9.91
CA GLU A 143 9.19 -6.87 -10.74
C GLU A 143 9.04 -8.39 -10.91
N ARG A 144 8.29 -9.06 -10.02
CA ARG A 144 7.95 -10.49 -10.14
C ARG A 144 6.71 -10.75 -10.98
N MET A 145 6.13 -9.71 -11.62
CA MET A 145 4.87 -9.78 -12.35
C MET A 145 3.69 -10.24 -11.48
N GLU A 146 3.72 -9.97 -10.19
CA GLU A 146 2.65 -10.22 -9.25
C GLU A 146 1.90 -8.92 -8.93
N SER A 147 0.57 -8.94 -8.97
CA SER A 147 -0.24 -7.83 -8.48
C SER A 147 -0.70 -8.08 -7.05
N PRO A 148 -1.12 -7.02 -6.31
CA PRO A 148 -1.78 -7.17 -5.02
C PRO A 148 -2.95 -8.14 -5.05
N LEU A 149 -3.73 -8.19 -6.15
CA LEU A 149 -4.81 -9.16 -6.32
C LEU A 149 -4.29 -10.61 -6.31
N HIS A 150 -3.23 -10.91 -7.09
CA HIS A 150 -2.65 -12.24 -7.13
C HIS A 150 -2.12 -12.66 -5.75
N MET A 151 -1.41 -11.75 -5.10
CA MET A 151 -0.84 -11.99 -3.77
C MET A 151 -1.94 -12.16 -2.71
N ALA A 152 -2.98 -11.31 -2.72
CA ALA A 152 -4.12 -11.39 -1.80
C ALA A 152 -4.89 -12.71 -1.96
N ALA A 153 -5.02 -13.18 -3.21
CA ALA A 153 -5.63 -14.48 -3.51
C ALA A 153 -4.81 -15.64 -2.91
N ARG A 154 -3.49 -15.61 -3.08
CA ARG A 154 -2.55 -16.60 -2.52
C ARG A 154 -2.58 -16.60 -1.00
N GLU A 155 -2.56 -15.44 -0.37
CA GLU A 155 -2.56 -15.28 1.09
C GLU A 155 -3.96 -15.48 1.72
N GLY A 156 -5.00 -15.66 0.90
CA GLY A 156 -6.38 -15.86 1.38
C GLY A 156 -7.00 -14.63 2.05
N LEU A 157 -6.59 -13.42 1.63
CA LEU A 157 -7.11 -12.14 2.13
C LEU A 157 -8.43 -11.79 1.45
N VAL A 158 -9.51 -12.51 1.80
CA VAL A 158 -10.83 -12.43 1.15
C VAL A 158 -11.34 -10.99 1.02
N GLN A 159 -11.27 -10.20 2.08
CA GLN A 159 -11.75 -8.81 2.08
C GLN A 159 -11.00 -7.93 1.07
N VAL A 160 -9.67 -8.11 0.95
CA VAL A 160 -8.84 -7.38 -0.01
C VAL A 160 -9.22 -7.76 -1.44
N VAL A 161 -9.36 -9.07 -1.72
CA VAL A 161 -9.78 -9.56 -3.03
C VAL A 161 -11.16 -9.02 -3.40
N GLN A 162 -12.14 -9.14 -2.50
CA GLN A 162 -13.48 -8.59 -2.72
C GLN A 162 -13.46 -7.08 -3.00
N LYS A 163 -12.64 -6.34 -2.27
CA LYS A 163 -12.47 -4.90 -2.47
C LYS A 163 -11.95 -4.58 -3.86
N ILE A 164 -10.91 -5.29 -4.33
CA ILE A 164 -10.33 -5.07 -5.66
C ILE A 164 -11.33 -5.45 -6.76
N VAL A 165 -11.97 -6.62 -6.66
CA VAL A 165 -12.89 -7.14 -7.68
C VAL A 165 -14.17 -6.32 -7.79
N ASN A 166 -14.68 -5.77 -6.67
CA ASN A 166 -15.88 -4.93 -6.64
C ASN A 166 -15.64 -3.48 -7.04
N SER A 167 -14.39 -3.06 -7.18
CA SER A 167 -14.08 -1.70 -7.62
C SER A 167 -14.40 -1.55 -9.12
N PRO A 168 -15.08 -0.46 -9.54
CA PRO A 168 -15.34 -0.21 -10.95
C PRO A 168 -14.00 0.00 -11.66
N TRP A 169 -13.63 -0.98 -12.46
CA TRP A 169 -12.36 -0.94 -13.21
C TRP A 169 -12.51 0.00 -14.40
N VAL A 170 -11.80 1.11 -14.38
CA VAL A 170 -11.73 2.06 -15.48
C VAL A 170 -10.63 1.59 -16.44
N GLY A 171 -10.85 0.49 -17.17
CA GLY A 171 -9.87 0.02 -18.14
C GLY A 171 -10.10 -1.41 -18.59
N GLN A 172 -11.17 -1.68 -19.34
CA GLN A 172 -11.37 -2.97 -20.01
C GLN A 172 -10.30 -3.28 -21.10
N GLU A 173 -9.35 -2.40 -21.34
CA GLU A 173 -8.34 -2.57 -22.40
C GLU A 173 -7.07 -3.31 -21.94
N PHE A 174 -6.90 -3.51 -20.65
CA PHE A 174 -5.82 -4.30 -20.10
C PHE A 174 -6.35 -5.55 -19.40
N LEU A 175 -6.86 -6.51 -20.18
CA LEU A 175 -6.70 -7.90 -19.77
C LEU A 175 -5.19 -8.16 -19.85
N PRO A 176 -4.46 -8.23 -18.71
CA PRO A 176 -3.06 -8.56 -18.78
C PRO A 176 -2.98 -9.92 -19.47
N SER A 177 -2.20 -9.99 -20.52
CA SER A 177 -1.67 -11.25 -21.03
C SER A 177 -1.40 -12.11 -19.80
N ILE A 178 -2.01 -13.30 -19.77
CA ILE A 178 -1.90 -14.30 -18.73
C ILE A 178 -0.50 -14.22 -18.11
N SER A 179 -0.38 -13.67 -16.91
CA SER A 179 0.93 -13.51 -16.29
C SER A 179 1.53 -14.90 -16.08
N LEU A 180 2.85 -15.01 -16.17
CA LEU A 180 3.58 -16.26 -15.89
C LEU A 180 3.21 -16.87 -14.52
N SER A 181 2.68 -16.07 -13.59
CA SER A 181 2.19 -16.48 -12.29
C SER A 181 0.77 -17.06 -12.29
N GLY A 182 0.08 -17.11 -13.44
CA GLY A 182 -1.30 -17.60 -13.54
C GLY A 182 -2.34 -16.55 -13.16
N THR A 183 -3.62 -16.95 -13.12
CA THR A 183 -4.71 -16.06 -12.69
C THR A 183 -4.80 -16.01 -11.16
N ALA A 184 -5.46 -14.96 -10.61
CA ALA A 184 -5.73 -14.86 -9.18
C ALA A 184 -6.42 -16.14 -8.63
N LEU A 185 -7.23 -16.81 -9.46
CA LEU A 185 -7.86 -18.10 -9.12
C LEU A 185 -6.82 -19.22 -8.98
N HIS A 186 -5.85 -19.31 -9.89
CA HIS A 186 -4.75 -20.27 -9.78
C HIS A 186 -3.92 -20.02 -8.50
N GLN A 187 -3.65 -18.76 -8.17
CA GLN A 187 -2.95 -18.41 -6.94
C GLN A 187 -3.74 -18.79 -5.68
N ALA A 188 -5.06 -18.63 -5.68
CA ALA A 188 -5.92 -19.07 -4.57
C ALA A 188 -5.88 -20.59 -4.38
N VAL A 189 -5.76 -21.34 -5.47
CA VAL A 189 -5.64 -22.82 -5.41
C VAL A 189 -4.27 -23.27 -4.92
N LEU A 190 -3.20 -22.56 -5.27
CA LEU A 190 -1.83 -22.85 -4.85
C LEU A 190 -1.54 -22.43 -3.40
N GLY A 191 -2.29 -21.48 -2.85
CA GLY A 191 -2.13 -21.00 -1.49
C GLY A 191 -2.30 -22.11 -0.44
N THR A 192 -1.52 -22.06 0.63
CA THR A 192 -1.37 -23.11 1.65
C THR A 192 -2.54 -23.22 2.64
N HIS A 193 -3.52 -22.33 2.58
CA HIS A 193 -4.60 -22.25 3.57
C HIS A 193 -5.79 -23.17 3.23
N HIS A 194 -5.68 -24.47 3.46
CA HIS A 194 -6.69 -25.48 3.14
C HIS A 194 -8.13 -25.17 3.63
N ARG A 195 -8.30 -24.57 4.81
CA ARG A 195 -9.64 -24.23 5.34
C ARG A 195 -10.29 -23.02 4.69
N LYS A 196 -9.52 -22.05 4.22
CA LYS A 196 -10.02 -20.81 3.58
C LYS A 196 -10.28 -20.99 2.07
N ARG A 197 -9.74 -22.06 1.45
CA ARG A 197 -9.87 -22.38 0.03
C ARG A 197 -11.31 -22.40 -0.47
N TYR A 198 -12.17 -23.13 0.23
CA TYR A 198 -13.57 -23.29 -0.19
C TYR A 198 -14.35 -21.99 -0.03
N MET A 199 -14.19 -21.26 1.06
CA MET A 199 -14.84 -19.97 1.26
C MET A 199 -14.39 -18.94 0.21
N PHE A 200 -13.11 -18.95 -0.16
CA PHE A 200 -12.56 -18.07 -1.16
C PHE A 200 -13.08 -18.37 -2.56
N LEU A 201 -13.10 -19.64 -2.96
CA LEU A 201 -13.67 -20.09 -4.23
C LEU A 201 -15.16 -19.76 -4.33
N PHE A 202 -15.93 -19.97 -3.26
CA PHE A 202 -17.36 -19.62 -3.21
C PHE A 202 -17.59 -18.10 -3.29
N SER A 203 -16.73 -17.29 -2.72
CA SER A 203 -16.85 -15.82 -2.80
C SER A 203 -16.50 -15.26 -4.18
N LEU A 204 -15.70 -15.98 -4.98
CA LEU A 204 -15.34 -15.60 -6.35
C LEU A 204 -16.26 -16.18 -7.41
N LEU A 205 -17.02 -17.26 -7.10
CA LEU A 205 -17.94 -17.90 -8.04
C LEU A 205 -18.92 -16.94 -8.73
N PRO A 206 -19.55 -15.96 -8.05
CA PRO A 206 -20.44 -15.00 -8.69
C PRO A 206 -19.76 -14.13 -9.76
N TYR A 207 -18.45 -13.91 -9.63
CA TYR A 207 -17.66 -13.07 -10.53
C TYR A 207 -17.05 -13.84 -11.70
N ILE A 208 -16.98 -15.19 -11.58
CA ILE A 208 -16.46 -16.09 -12.62
C ILE A 208 -17.59 -16.51 -13.59
N VAL A 209 -18.83 -16.58 -13.11
CA VAL A 209 -19.98 -17.14 -13.84
C VAL A 209 -20.76 -16.07 -14.64
N VAL A 210 -20.48 -14.76 -14.50
CA VAL A 210 -21.24 -13.68 -15.16
C VAL A 210 -20.37 -12.81 -16.07
N PRO A 211 -19.92 -13.29 -17.23
CA PRO A 211 -19.55 -12.38 -18.32
C PRO A 211 -20.29 -12.57 -19.64
N HIS A 212 -21.42 -13.29 -19.73
CA HIS A 212 -22.00 -13.57 -21.07
C HIS A 212 -23.45 -13.16 -21.33
N GLN A 213 -24.12 -12.36 -20.48
CA GLN A 213 -25.52 -12.01 -20.77
C GLN A 213 -25.83 -10.51 -20.99
N GLN A 214 -24.88 -9.60 -21.02
CA GLN A 214 -25.19 -8.17 -21.28
C GLN A 214 -24.88 -7.68 -22.70
N SER A 215 -24.45 -8.51 -23.64
CA SER A 215 -24.18 -8.10 -25.03
C SER A 215 -25.24 -8.51 -26.05
N ARG A 216 -26.46 -8.88 -25.65
CA ARG A 216 -27.52 -9.30 -26.60
C ARG A 216 -28.83 -8.53 -26.55
N VAL A 217 -28.87 -7.32 -26.04
CA VAL A 217 -30.10 -6.50 -26.02
C VAL A 217 -29.97 -5.19 -26.81
N HIS A 218 -29.12 -5.08 -27.80
CA HIS A 218 -29.19 -3.94 -28.73
C HIS A 218 -28.82 -4.33 -30.18
N LYS A 219 -29.60 -5.25 -30.77
CA LYS A 219 -29.70 -5.36 -32.23
C LYS A 219 -31.00 -6.07 -32.60
N ASN A 220 -32.11 -5.40 -32.45
CA ASN A 220 -33.32 -5.62 -33.23
C ASN A 220 -34.30 -4.48 -32.93
N SER A 221 -34.15 -3.39 -33.64
CA SER A 221 -35.21 -2.43 -33.99
C SER A 221 -34.67 -1.57 -35.11
N ILE A 222 -34.83 -2.00 -36.30
CA ILE A 222 -35.35 -1.31 -37.51
C ILE A 222 -35.46 -2.38 -38.59
#